data_8b4c09cfbc2c32e8b0ecd3722655926a
#
_entry.id   8b4c09cfbc2c32e8b0ecd3722655926a
#
_cell.length_a   1.000
_cell.length_b   1.000
_cell.length_c   1.000
_cell.angle_alpha   90.00
_cell.angle_beta   90.00
_cell.angle_gamma   90.00
#
_symmetry.space_group_name_H-M   'P 1'
#
loop_
_entity.id
_entity.type
_entity.pdbx_description
1 polymer ?
#
loop_
_entity_poly.entity_id
_entity_poly.type
_entity_poly.pdbx_seq_one_letter_code
_entity_poly.pdbx_strand_id
1 'polypeptide(L)'
;MKKILAFLLAAMMVLAFAACGEDNGGPPTPTPDVKGMSADVLPRNAMTPSVEIPADFKIGMICLHDENSTYDNNFIQALRQVQKDLGLSDDQVVIVTNIGEDSSCYDAAVDLAKNKGCKVIFADSFGHESFMKQAAQEYPEVQFCHATGTSSKIANIENFHNAFASIYEGRYLAGIAAGLKLNEMIAAGKITAEQAVIGYVGAFTYAE
;
A
#
# COMPACT_ATOMS: atom_id res chain seq x y z
N MET A 1 28.56 -49.86 -14.20
CA MET A 1 28.52 -48.40 -14.46
C MET A 1 27.29 -47.72 -13.88
N LYS A 2 26.06 -48.18 -14.12
CA LYS A 2 24.83 -47.52 -13.57
C LYS A 2 24.76 -47.45 -12.02
N LYS A 3 25.26 -48.47 -11.29
CA LYS A 3 25.26 -48.50 -9.82
C LYS A 3 26.31 -47.59 -9.19
N ILE A 4 27.43 -47.34 -9.87
CA ILE A 4 28.49 -46.41 -9.41
C ILE A 4 28.03 -44.95 -9.58
N LEU A 5 27.30 -44.68 -10.67
CA LEU A 5 26.76 -43.33 -10.92
C LEU A 5 25.68 -42.96 -9.89
N ALA A 6 24.83 -43.92 -9.48
CA ALA A 6 23.82 -43.69 -8.43
C ALA A 6 24.44 -43.45 -7.05
N PHE A 7 25.57 -44.12 -6.74
CA PHE A 7 26.30 -43.89 -5.48
C PHE A 7 27.00 -42.53 -5.45
N LEU A 8 27.54 -42.07 -6.57
CA LEU A 8 28.14 -40.73 -6.69
C LEU A 8 27.10 -39.61 -6.59
N LEU A 9 25.92 -39.79 -7.18
CA LEU A 9 24.81 -38.84 -7.03
C LEU A 9 24.27 -38.78 -5.60
N ALA A 10 24.15 -39.92 -4.91
CA ALA A 10 23.74 -39.98 -3.51
C ALA A 10 24.78 -39.34 -2.59
N ALA A 11 26.07 -39.55 -2.83
CA ALA A 11 27.16 -38.94 -2.07
C ALA A 11 27.21 -37.40 -2.27
N MET A 12 26.93 -36.89 -3.48
CA MET A 12 26.84 -35.44 -3.71
C MET A 12 25.62 -34.81 -3.02
N MET A 13 24.47 -35.50 -2.93
CA MET A 13 23.34 -35.00 -2.17
C MET A 13 23.59 -34.96 -0.67
N VAL A 14 24.31 -35.94 -0.11
CA VAL A 14 24.66 -35.94 1.31
C VAL A 14 25.64 -34.82 1.65
N LEU A 15 26.57 -34.51 0.76
CA LEU A 15 27.49 -33.37 0.93
C LEU A 15 26.78 -31.99 0.83
N ALA A 16 25.72 -31.90 0.05
CA ALA A 16 24.91 -30.68 -0.03
C ALA A 16 24.10 -30.40 1.24
N PHE A 17 23.68 -31.46 1.99
CA PHE A 17 22.98 -31.31 3.27
C PHE A 17 23.92 -31.09 4.47
N ALA A 18 25.18 -31.50 4.37
CA ALA A 18 26.18 -31.26 5.42
C ALA A 18 26.72 -29.82 5.44
N ALA A 19 26.47 -29.02 4.39
CA ALA A 19 26.88 -27.62 4.31
C ALA A 19 25.90 -26.64 4.97
N CYS A 20 24.76 -27.12 5.52
CA CYS A 20 23.76 -26.29 6.19
C CYS A 20 23.74 -26.48 7.71
N GLY A 21 24.84 -26.86 8.34
CA GLY A 21 24.86 -27.15 9.76
C GLY A 21 26.22 -26.90 10.40
N GLU A 22 26.66 -25.65 10.44
CA GLU A 22 27.53 -25.11 11.47
C GLU A 22 27.48 -23.59 11.35
N ASP A 23 27.03 -22.94 12.40
CA ASP A 23 27.12 -21.51 12.66
C ASP A 23 28.60 -21.13 12.81
N ASN A 24 29.34 -21.18 11.73
CA ASN A 24 30.61 -20.52 11.63
C ASN A 24 30.32 -19.09 11.14
N GLY A 25 30.49 -18.12 12.05
CA GLY A 25 30.33 -16.70 11.81
C GLY A 25 31.01 -16.25 10.50
N GLY A 26 30.32 -16.51 9.39
CA GLY A 26 30.56 -15.81 8.15
C GLY A 26 30.39 -14.32 8.41
N PRO A 27 31.08 -13.47 7.66
CA PRO A 27 30.88 -12.04 7.78
C PRO A 27 29.37 -11.80 7.66
N PRO A 28 28.76 -10.98 8.53
CA PRO A 28 27.34 -10.72 8.51
C PRO A 28 26.96 -10.41 7.05
N THR A 29 25.98 -11.12 6.54
CA THR A 29 25.38 -10.79 5.23
C THR A 29 25.13 -9.29 5.28
N PRO A 30 25.69 -8.49 4.38
CA PRO A 30 25.48 -7.06 4.46
C PRO A 30 23.98 -6.81 4.50
N THR A 31 23.52 -6.32 5.64
CA THR A 31 22.17 -5.78 5.75
C THR A 31 22.05 -4.82 4.58
N PRO A 32 21.07 -4.96 3.69
CA PRO A 32 20.90 -4.01 2.60
C PRO A 32 20.98 -2.61 3.21
N ASP A 33 21.81 -1.76 2.65
CA ASP A 33 21.95 -0.41 3.16
C ASP A 33 20.62 0.31 2.94
N VAL A 34 19.78 0.27 3.97
CA VAL A 34 18.46 0.93 3.98
C VAL A 34 18.59 2.46 3.88
N LYS A 35 19.81 2.99 3.85
CA LYS A 35 20.03 4.43 3.63
C LYS A 35 19.48 4.92 2.30
N GLY A 36 19.44 4.09 1.26
CA GLY A 36 18.83 4.44 -0.03
C GLY A 36 17.30 4.55 0.00
N MET A 37 16.63 3.79 0.86
CA MET A 37 15.16 3.85 0.96
C MET A 37 14.65 4.97 1.87
N SER A 38 15.47 5.42 2.82
CA SER A 38 15.08 6.53 3.71
C SER A 38 15.29 7.91 3.08
N ALA A 39 16.07 8.01 2.00
CA ALA A 39 16.35 9.28 1.34
C ALA A 39 15.17 9.81 0.50
N ASP A 40 14.29 8.92 0.06
CA ASP A 40 13.11 9.28 -0.75
C ASP A 40 11.86 9.49 0.10
N VAL A 41 11.90 9.16 1.38
CA VAL A 41 10.83 9.49 2.32
C VAL A 41 11.14 10.87 2.89
N LEU A 42 10.43 11.88 2.41
CA LEU A 42 10.48 13.22 3.01
C LEU A 42 10.20 13.10 4.50
N PRO A 43 11.11 13.59 5.38
CA PRO A 43 10.82 13.62 6.81
C PRO A 43 9.53 14.38 7.05
N ARG A 44 8.68 13.94 7.96
CA ARG A 44 7.41 14.62 8.28
C ARG A 44 7.57 16.10 8.57
N ASN A 45 8.68 16.49 9.18
CA ASN A 45 9.02 17.89 9.46
C ASN A 45 9.45 18.68 8.20
N ALA A 46 9.67 18.05 7.05
CA ALA A 46 9.90 18.74 5.77
C ALA A 46 8.59 19.10 5.04
N MET A 47 7.43 18.71 5.57
CA MET A 47 6.12 19.06 5.02
C MET A 47 5.61 20.44 5.49
N THR A 48 6.49 21.30 6.01
CA THR A 48 6.13 22.69 6.26
C THR A 48 5.90 23.36 4.90
N PRO A 49 4.70 23.90 4.63
CA PRO A 49 4.44 24.56 3.37
C PRO A 49 5.42 25.70 3.16
N SER A 50 5.97 25.81 1.94
CA SER A 50 6.82 26.94 1.56
C SER A 50 6.04 28.21 1.29
N VAL A 51 4.72 28.10 1.28
CA VAL A 51 3.76 29.19 1.07
C VAL A 51 2.65 29.09 2.11
N GLU A 52 2.05 30.21 2.44
CA GLU A 52 0.85 30.24 3.29
C GLU A 52 -0.31 29.54 2.58
N ILE A 53 -0.98 28.62 3.28
CA ILE A 53 -2.13 27.92 2.75
C ILE A 53 -3.35 28.84 2.86
N PRO A 54 -4.03 29.15 1.73
CA PRO A 54 -5.22 29.99 1.76
C PRO A 54 -6.32 29.40 2.66
N ALA A 55 -7.05 30.24 3.36
CA ALA A 55 -8.12 29.82 4.26
C ALA A 55 -9.28 29.10 3.53
N ASP A 56 -9.44 29.36 2.23
CA ASP A 56 -10.44 28.71 1.38
C ASP A 56 -9.94 27.44 0.68
N PHE A 57 -8.65 27.08 0.87
CA PHE A 57 -8.11 25.82 0.35
C PHE A 57 -8.72 24.63 1.07
N LYS A 58 -9.29 23.69 0.31
CA LYS A 58 -9.93 22.49 0.87
C LYS A 58 -9.42 21.22 0.18
N ILE A 59 -9.32 20.17 0.99
CA ILE A 59 -9.00 18.80 0.55
C ILE A 59 -10.24 17.94 0.72
N GLY A 60 -10.60 17.20 -0.33
CA GLY A 60 -11.64 16.17 -0.32
C GLY A 60 -11.06 14.77 -0.29
N MET A 61 -11.77 13.83 0.31
CA MET A 61 -11.46 12.40 0.24
C MET A 61 -12.74 11.59 0.08
N ILE A 62 -12.70 10.64 -0.85
CA ILE A 62 -13.76 9.67 -1.15
C ILE A 62 -13.27 8.30 -0.69
N CYS A 63 -14.01 7.66 0.22
CA CYS A 63 -13.71 6.32 0.73
C CYS A 63 -14.82 5.34 0.35
N LEU A 64 -14.43 4.11 -0.03
CA LEU A 64 -15.38 3.03 -0.34
C LEU A 64 -16.19 2.63 0.89
N HIS A 65 -15.54 2.56 2.04
CA HIS A 65 -16.17 2.26 3.34
C HIS A 65 -15.89 3.40 4.33
N ASP A 66 -15.99 3.12 5.60
CA ASP A 66 -15.74 4.06 6.70
C ASP A 66 -14.55 3.59 7.59
N GLU A 67 -14.42 4.19 8.76
CA GLU A 67 -13.35 3.90 9.73
C GLU A 67 -13.36 2.46 10.27
N ASN A 68 -14.42 1.68 10.04
CA ASN A 68 -14.48 0.28 10.42
C ASN A 68 -13.71 -0.62 9.45
N SER A 69 -13.48 -0.17 8.21
CA SER A 69 -12.57 -0.82 7.27
C SER A 69 -11.12 -0.48 7.60
N THR A 70 -10.30 -1.50 7.83
CA THR A 70 -8.87 -1.27 8.12
C THR A 70 -8.13 -0.65 6.93
N TYR A 71 -8.58 -0.88 5.71
CA TYR A 71 -8.02 -0.28 4.51
C TYR A 71 -8.33 1.22 4.44
N ASP A 72 -9.60 1.59 4.43
CA ASP A 72 -10.06 2.98 4.31
C ASP A 72 -9.60 3.82 5.51
N ASN A 73 -9.62 3.24 6.72
CA ASN A 73 -9.16 3.92 7.92
C ASN A 73 -7.68 4.38 7.84
N ASN A 74 -6.81 3.63 7.14
CA ASN A 74 -5.43 4.07 6.93
C ASN A 74 -5.36 5.38 6.13
N PHE A 75 -6.18 5.53 5.09
CA PHE A 75 -6.26 6.76 4.30
C PHE A 75 -6.85 7.91 5.11
N ILE A 76 -7.94 7.65 5.86
CA ILE A 76 -8.57 8.64 6.74
C ILE A 76 -7.57 9.15 7.77
N GLN A 77 -6.85 8.26 8.46
CA GLN A 77 -5.84 8.64 9.46
C GLN A 77 -4.66 9.39 8.83
N ALA A 78 -4.23 8.99 7.63
CA ALA A 78 -3.18 9.70 6.90
C ALA A 78 -3.62 11.14 6.57
N LEU A 79 -4.86 11.33 6.07
CA LEU A 79 -5.38 12.66 5.79
C LEU A 79 -5.54 13.51 7.07
N ARG A 80 -6.00 12.94 8.18
CA ARG A 80 -6.06 13.61 9.47
C ARG A 80 -4.67 14.02 9.98
N GLN A 81 -3.65 13.20 9.72
CA GLN A 81 -2.28 13.57 10.05
C GLN A 81 -1.79 14.74 9.16
N VAL A 82 -2.07 14.71 7.85
CA VAL A 82 -1.76 15.84 6.94
C VAL A 82 -2.49 17.10 7.37
N GLN A 83 -3.77 17.02 7.75
CA GLN A 83 -4.53 18.13 8.28
C GLN A 83 -3.81 18.80 9.46
N LYS A 84 -3.34 17.97 10.40
CA LYS A 84 -2.60 18.45 11.59
C LYS A 84 -1.24 19.05 11.22
N ASP A 85 -0.49 18.37 10.35
CA ASP A 85 0.87 18.78 9.96
C ASP A 85 0.86 20.10 9.17
N LEU A 86 -0.19 20.34 8.39
CA LEU A 86 -0.39 21.56 7.61
C LEU A 86 -1.17 22.67 8.37
N GLY A 87 -1.67 22.37 9.58
CA GLY A 87 -2.47 23.31 10.36
C GLY A 87 -3.82 23.66 9.76
N LEU A 88 -4.42 22.73 8.97
CA LEU A 88 -5.72 22.95 8.36
C LEU A 88 -6.84 22.84 9.38
N SER A 89 -7.83 23.74 9.25
CA SER A 89 -9.06 23.68 10.06
C SER A 89 -9.94 22.49 9.65
N ASP A 90 -10.93 22.16 10.48
CA ASP A 90 -11.88 21.08 10.17
C ASP A 90 -12.70 21.36 8.90
N ASP A 91 -12.99 22.64 8.62
CA ASP A 91 -13.72 23.03 7.41
C ASP A 91 -12.89 22.89 6.12
N GLN A 92 -11.58 22.72 6.23
CA GLN A 92 -10.67 22.56 5.11
C GLN A 92 -10.48 21.10 4.70
N VAL A 93 -11.03 20.13 5.45
CA VAL A 93 -10.91 18.70 5.15
C VAL A 93 -12.30 18.06 5.12
N VAL A 94 -12.71 17.59 3.94
CA VAL A 94 -14.03 16.99 3.69
C VAL A 94 -13.85 15.51 3.34
N ILE A 95 -14.28 14.61 4.23
CA ILE A 95 -14.23 13.16 4.00
C ILE A 95 -15.66 12.66 3.74
N VAL A 96 -15.85 11.92 2.67
CA VAL A 96 -17.11 11.24 2.34
C VAL A 96 -16.83 9.74 2.29
N THR A 97 -17.66 8.99 3.00
CA THR A 97 -17.49 7.55 3.21
C THR A 97 -18.67 6.77 2.62
N ASN A 98 -18.49 5.45 2.47
CA ASN A 98 -19.49 4.55 1.92
C ASN A 98 -19.93 4.92 0.49
N ILE A 99 -18.98 5.35 -0.34
CA ILE A 99 -19.18 5.68 -1.74
C ILE A 99 -18.81 4.48 -2.60
N GLY A 100 -19.77 3.95 -3.34
CA GLY A 100 -19.58 2.76 -4.18
C GLY A 100 -18.58 2.96 -5.34
N GLU A 101 -18.12 1.85 -5.88
CA GLU A 101 -17.28 1.82 -7.10
C GLU A 101 -18.16 1.93 -8.36
N ASP A 102 -19.05 2.91 -8.38
CA ASP A 102 -20.01 3.18 -9.45
C ASP A 102 -20.15 4.71 -9.67
N SER A 103 -21.21 5.14 -10.36
CA SER A 103 -21.44 6.56 -10.64
C SER A 103 -21.54 7.44 -9.39
N SER A 104 -21.83 6.88 -8.21
CA SER A 104 -21.83 7.62 -6.95
C SER A 104 -20.47 8.23 -6.62
N CYS A 105 -19.38 7.60 -7.07
CA CYS A 105 -18.03 8.17 -6.95
C CYS A 105 -17.87 9.43 -7.79
N TYR A 106 -18.36 9.43 -9.04
CA TYR A 106 -18.34 10.63 -9.88
C TYR A 106 -19.17 11.75 -9.24
N ASP A 107 -20.40 11.44 -8.79
CA ASP A 107 -21.27 12.43 -8.15
C ASP A 107 -20.63 13.02 -6.89
N ALA A 108 -19.97 12.20 -6.07
CA ALA A 108 -19.23 12.65 -4.89
C ALA A 108 -18.03 13.54 -5.27
N ALA A 109 -17.27 13.17 -6.31
CA ALA A 109 -16.14 13.96 -6.81
C ALA A 109 -16.59 15.34 -7.31
N VAL A 110 -17.71 15.38 -8.06
CA VAL A 110 -18.32 16.64 -8.53
C VAL A 110 -18.83 17.49 -7.35
N ASP A 111 -19.49 16.89 -6.35
CA ASP A 111 -19.94 17.62 -5.16
C ASP A 111 -18.78 18.25 -4.40
N LEU A 112 -17.71 17.47 -4.20
CA LEU A 112 -16.48 17.97 -3.54
C LEU A 112 -15.83 19.10 -4.32
N ALA A 113 -15.73 18.99 -5.64
CA ALA A 113 -15.14 20.04 -6.49
C ALA A 113 -16.01 21.30 -6.54
N LYS A 114 -17.28 21.15 -6.92
CA LYS A 114 -18.17 22.26 -7.26
C LYS A 114 -18.83 22.90 -6.04
N ASN A 115 -19.39 22.07 -5.14
CA ASN A 115 -20.22 22.57 -4.04
C ASN A 115 -19.41 22.80 -2.75
N LYS A 116 -18.41 21.92 -2.48
CA LYS A 116 -17.54 22.06 -1.30
C LYS A 116 -16.31 22.92 -1.59
N GLY A 117 -15.94 23.10 -2.85
CA GLY A 117 -14.79 23.93 -3.27
C GLY A 117 -13.43 23.28 -3.01
N CYS A 118 -13.37 21.95 -2.95
CA CYS A 118 -12.11 21.23 -2.80
C CYS A 118 -11.18 21.48 -3.99
N LYS A 119 -9.90 21.71 -3.72
CA LYS A 119 -8.85 21.94 -4.73
C LYS A 119 -8.04 20.68 -5.01
N VAL A 120 -8.02 19.76 -4.06
CA VAL A 120 -7.41 18.44 -4.20
C VAL A 120 -8.42 17.41 -3.69
N ILE A 121 -8.68 16.36 -4.47
CA ILE A 121 -9.63 15.30 -4.12
C ILE A 121 -8.93 13.97 -4.27
N PHE A 122 -8.93 13.18 -3.19
CA PHE A 122 -8.39 11.83 -3.14
C PHE A 122 -9.53 10.80 -3.22
N ALA A 123 -9.25 9.61 -3.79
CA ALA A 123 -10.09 8.44 -3.69
C ALA A 123 -9.24 7.20 -3.44
N ASP A 124 -9.70 6.32 -2.55
CA ASP A 124 -8.90 5.21 -2.03
C ASP A 124 -9.17 3.86 -2.69
N SER A 125 -10.29 3.67 -3.38
CA SER A 125 -10.66 2.36 -3.92
C SER A 125 -10.36 2.20 -5.40
N PHE A 126 -9.93 0.99 -5.80
CA PHE A 126 -9.53 0.64 -7.17
C PHE A 126 -10.60 0.99 -8.21
N GLY A 127 -11.86 0.67 -7.95
CA GLY A 127 -12.96 0.92 -8.89
C GLY A 127 -13.37 2.39 -9.01
N HIS A 128 -12.88 3.28 -8.14
CA HIS A 128 -13.10 4.72 -8.25
C HIS A 128 -12.34 5.37 -9.42
N GLU A 129 -11.31 4.70 -9.98
CA GLU A 129 -10.38 5.30 -10.94
C GLU A 129 -11.06 5.94 -12.15
N SER A 130 -11.99 5.22 -12.81
CA SER A 130 -12.67 5.70 -14.01
C SER A 130 -13.52 6.93 -13.75
N PHE A 131 -14.16 6.99 -12.60
CA PHE A 131 -15.06 8.07 -12.17
C PHE A 131 -14.26 9.31 -11.76
N MET A 132 -13.16 9.13 -11.05
CA MET A 132 -12.21 10.21 -10.71
C MET A 132 -11.59 10.83 -11.96
N LYS A 133 -11.22 9.99 -12.93
CA LYS A 133 -10.70 10.44 -14.21
C LYS A 133 -11.73 11.25 -15.02
N GLN A 134 -12.99 10.83 -15.02
CA GLN A 134 -14.08 11.57 -15.64
C GLN A 134 -14.26 12.94 -14.99
N ALA A 135 -14.28 13.01 -13.66
CA ALA A 135 -14.39 14.28 -12.94
C ALA A 135 -13.17 15.19 -13.21
N ALA A 136 -11.96 14.62 -13.30
CA ALA A 136 -10.75 15.39 -13.62
C ALA A 136 -10.82 16.08 -14.99
N GLN A 137 -11.42 15.44 -15.99
CA GLN A 137 -11.62 16.03 -17.32
C GLN A 137 -12.60 17.21 -17.30
N GLU A 138 -13.58 17.17 -16.41
CA GLU A 138 -14.61 18.21 -16.31
C GLU A 138 -14.18 19.40 -15.45
N TYR A 139 -13.33 19.15 -14.44
CA TYR A 139 -12.84 20.16 -13.48
C TYR A 139 -11.33 20.31 -13.54
N PRO A 140 -10.76 20.90 -14.61
CA PRO A 140 -9.32 20.97 -14.83
C PRO A 140 -8.57 21.79 -13.78
N GLU A 141 -9.26 22.65 -13.02
CA GLU A 141 -8.70 23.46 -11.94
C GLU A 141 -8.57 22.71 -10.61
N VAL A 142 -9.09 21.49 -10.51
CA VAL A 142 -9.04 20.64 -9.31
C VAL A 142 -8.09 19.48 -9.57
N GLN A 143 -7.26 19.14 -8.60
CA GLN A 143 -6.36 18.00 -8.66
C GLN A 143 -7.06 16.74 -8.14
N PHE A 144 -7.08 15.68 -8.93
CA PHE A 144 -7.66 14.40 -8.59
C PHE A 144 -6.58 13.36 -8.41
N CYS A 145 -6.55 12.74 -7.24
CA CYS A 145 -5.55 11.76 -6.84
C CYS A 145 -6.24 10.43 -6.51
N HIS A 146 -5.83 9.38 -7.17
CA HIS A 146 -6.43 8.06 -7.00
C HIS A 146 -5.40 7.06 -6.51
N ALA A 147 -5.73 6.31 -5.46
CA ALA A 147 -4.89 5.22 -4.97
C ALA A 147 -5.15 3.95 -5.78
N THR A 148 -4.10 3.13 -5.94
CA THR A 148 -4.13 1.80 -6.57
C THR A 148 -4.37 1.76 -8.08
N GLY A 149 -4.68 2.86 -8.73
CA GLY A 149 -4.82 2.93 -10.19
C GLY A 149 -3.50 3.24 -10.89
N THR A 150 -3.49 3.07 -12.21
CA THR A 150 -2.30 3.27 -13.06
C THR A 150 -2.58 4.06 -14.34
N SER A 151 -3.84 4.43 -14.58
CA SER A 151 -4.23 5.02 -15.86
C SER A 151 -3.75 6.46 -16.07
N SER A 152 -3.31 7.16 -15.02
CA SER A 152 -2.75 8.52 -15.16
C SER A 152 -1.55 8.57 -16.11
N LYS A 153 -0.74 7.50 -16.18
CA LYS A 153 0.43 7.40 -17.06
C LYS A 153 0.08 7.43 -18.55
N ILE A 154 -1.13 7.05 -18.91
CA ILE A 154 -1.60 6.94 -20.31
C ILE A 154 -2.81 7.83 -20.61
N ALA A 155 -3.47 8.37 -19.58
CA ALA A 155 -4.69 9.16 -19.76
C ALA A 155 -4.46 10.54 -20.36
N ASN A 156 -3.23 11.07 -20.25
CA ASN A 156 -2.87 12.42 -20.69
C ASN A 156 -3.82 13.51 -20.13
N ILE A 157 -4.17 13.40 -18.84
CA ILE A 157 -5.00 14.34 -18.08
C ILE A 157 -4.11 14.94 -17.00
N GLU A 158 -3.78 16.23 -17.14
CA GLU A 158 -2.74 16.90 -16.32
C GLU A 158 -3.08 16.96 -14.84
N ASN A 159 -4.35 17.01 -14.48
CA ASN A 159 -4.83 17.11 -13.11
C ASN A 159 -5.31 15.77 -12.54
N PHE A 160 -4.95 14.63 -13.17
CA PHE A 160 -5.27 13.29 -12.68
C PHE A 160 -4.00 12.51 -12.36
N HIS A 161 -3.89 12.02 -11.12
CA HIS A 161 -2.71 11.38 -10.58
C HIS A 161 -3.04 10.03 -9.96
N ASN A 162 -2.11 9.07 -10.08
CA ASN A 162 -2.19 7.80 -9.37
C ASN A 162 -1.01 7.63 -8.43
N ALA A 163 -1.28 7.01 -7.28
CA ALA A 163 -0.28 6.48 -6.37
C ALA A 163 -0.52 4.98 -6.19
N PHE A 164 0.45 4.16 -6.52
CA PHE A 164 0.41 2.72 -6.32
C PHE A 164 1.64 2.30 -5.51
N ALA A 165 1.41 1.83 -4.29
CA ALA A 165 2.49 1.36 -3.42
C ALA A 165 3.07 0.03 -3.90
N SER A 166 4.31 -0.27 -3.51
CA SER A 166 4.94 -1.59 -3.71
C SER A 166 4.32 -2.61 -2.75
N ILE A 167 3.07 -3.01 -3.01
CA ILE A 167 2.24 -3.82 -2.10
C ILE A 167 2.88 -5.17 -1.77
N TYR A 168 3.71 -5.72 -2.68
CA TYR A 168 4.44 -6.97 -2.46
C TYR A 168 5.38 -6.89 -1.25
N GLU A 169 5.91 -5.73 -0.92
CA GLU A 169 6.76 -5.53 0.27
C GLU A 169 5.96 -5.75 1.56
N GLY A 170 4.75 -5.17 1.63
CA GLY A 170 3.82 -5.41 2.73
C GLY A 170 3.39 -6.87 2.83
N ARG A 171 3.16 -7.53 1.69
CA ARG A 171 2.83 -8.96 1.63
C ARG A 171 3.98 -9.84 2.11
N TYR A 172 5.22 -9.48 1.78
CA TYR A 172 6.40 -10.16 2.29
C TYR A 172 6.49 -10.07 3.82
N LEU A 173 6.31 -8.87 4.38
CA LEU A 173 6.29 -8.66 5.83
C LEU A 173 5.16 -9.44 6.51
N ALA A 174 3.97 -9.46 5.91
CA ALA A 174 2.85 -10.27 6.39
C ALA A 174 3.17 -11.78 6.39
N GLY A 175 3.85 -12.25 5.34
CA GLY A 175 4.33 -13.63 5.25
C GLY A 175 5.34 -13.97 6.36
N ILE A 176 6.29 -13.09 6.66
CA ILE A 176 7.22 -13.26 7.78
C ILE A 176 6.45 -13.34 9.12
N ALA A 177 5.52 -12.43 9.35
CA ALA A 177 4.71 -12.41 10.58
C ALA A 177 3.90 -13.71 10.74
N ALA A 178 3.30 -14.21 9.65
CA ALA A 178 2.58 -15.48 9.67
C ALA A 178 3.51 -16.67 9.97
N GLY A 179 4.70 -16.70 9.37
CA GLY A 179 5.70 -17.75 9.64
C GLY A 179 6.19 -17.73 11.08
N LEU A 180 6.46 -16.55 11.64
CA LEU A 180 6.83 -16.41 13.06
C LEU A 180 5.71 -16.88 13.97
N LYS A 181 4.45 -16.59 13.65
CA LYS A 181 3.29 -17.05 14.41
C LYS A 181 3.13 -18.56 14.36
N LEU A 182 3.35 -19.19 13.22
CA LEU A 182 3.36 -20.66 13.11
C LEU A 182 4.45 -21.27 13.98
N ASN A 183 5.67 -20.74 13.95
CA ASN A 183 6.76 -21.21 14.81
C ASN A 183 6.41 -21.09 16.30
N GLU A 184 5.82 -19.97 16.71
CA GLU A 184 5.32 -19.81 18.10
C GLU A 184 4.28 -20.87 18.46
N MET A 185 3.34 -21.16 17.55
CA MET A 185 2.30 -22.16 17.79
C MET A 185 2.87 -23.58 17.90
N ILE A 186 3.85 -23.92 17.07
CA ILE A 186 4.56 -25.21 17.14
C ILE A 186 5.34 -25.32 18.44
N ALA A 187 6.11 -24.30 18.80
CA ALA A 187 6.90 -24.29 20.04
C ALA A 187 5.99 -24.39 21.31
N ALA A 188 4.78 -23.83 21.24
CA ALA A 188 3.79 -23.92 22.31
C ALA A 188 3.01 -25.24 22.29
N GLY A 189 3.30 -26.18 21.39
CA GLY A 189 2.58 -27.46 21.26
C GLY A 189 1.11 -27.33 20.81
N LYS A 190 0.72 -26.17 20.23
CA LYS A 190 -0.65 -25.95 19.75
C LYS A 190 -0.93 -26.65 18.42
N ILE A 191 0.10 -26.81 17.61
CA ILE A 191 0.09 -27.54 16.34
C ILE A 191 1.43 -28.27 16.17
N THR A 192 1.46 -29.27 15.29
CA THR A 192 2.72 -29.90 14.84
C THR A 192 3.25 -29.22 13.57
N ALA A 193 4.49 -29.49 13.19
CA ALA A 193 5.08 -28.97 11.96
C ALA A 193 4.27 -29.42 10.72
N GLU A 194 3.74 -30.65 10.73
CA GLU A 194 2.92 -31.21 9.65
C GLU A 194 1.54 -30.52 9.55
N GLN A 195 1.07 -29.93 10.62
CA GLN A 195 -0.19 -29.17 10.68
C GLN A 195 -0.02 -27.69 10.35
N ALA A 196 1.22 -27.25 10.11
CA ALA A 196 1.53 -25.85 9.79
C ALA A 196 1.11 -25.51 8.36
N VAL A 197 -0.16 -25.17 8.17
CA VAL A 197 -0.76 -24.80 6.89
C VAL A 197 -1.26 -23.36 6.95
N ILE A 198 -0.95 -22.58 5.92
CA ILE A 198 -1.45 -21.21 5.75
C ILE A 198 -2.41 -21.20 4.56
N GLY A 199 -3.63 -20.68 4.79
CA GLY A 199 -4.55 -20.32 3.71
C GLY A 199 -4.29 -18.87 3.26
N TYR A 200 -4.28 -18.64 1.95
CA TYR A 200 -4.18 -17.31 1.37
C TYR A 200 -5.36 -17.06 0.44
N VAL A 201 -6.10 -15.97 0.69
CA VAL A 201 -7.19 -15.54 -0.18
C VAL A 201 -6.74 -14.26 -0.89
N GLY A 202 -6.57 -14.35 -2.20
CA GLY A 202 -6.24 -13.21 -3.05
C GLY A 202 -7.49 -12.39 -3.37
N ALA A 203 -7.33 -11.07 -3.56
CA ALA A 203 -8.41 -10.18 -3.97
C ALA A 203 -8.77 -10.41 -5.45
N PHE A 204 -7.76 -10.64 -6.30
CA PHE A 204 -7.90 -10.82 -7.75
C PHE A 204 -7.03 -11.97 -8.26
N THR A 205 -7.27 -12.39 -9.51
CA THR A 205 -6.56 -13.52 -10.15
C THR A 205 -5.26 -13.12 -10.86
N TYR A 206 -4.84 -11.89 -10.78
CA TYR A 206 -3.58 -11.39 -11.34
C TYR A 206 -2.65 -10.87 -10.25
N ALA A 207 -1.36 -10.80 -10.56
CA ALA A 207 -0.36 -10.25 -9.66
C ALA A 207 -0.46 -8.71 -9.63
N GLU A 208 -0.41 -8.15 -8.45
CA GLU A 208 -0.27 -6.72 -8.20
C GLU A 208 1.16 -6.41 -7.76
#